data_d40f186b476f19dd454cdf5990f7da07
#
_entry.id   d40f186b476f19dd454cdf5990f7da07
#
_cell.length_a   1.000
_cell.length_b   1.000
_cell.length_c   1.000
_cell.angle_alpha   90.00
_cell.angle_beta   90.00
_cell.angle_gamma   90.00
#
_symmetry.space_group_name_H-M   'P 1'
#
loop_
_entity.id
_entity.type
_entity.pdbx_description
1 polymer ?
#
loop_
_entity_poly.entity_id
_entity_poly.type
_entity_poly.pdbx_seq_one_letter_code
_entity_poly.pdbx_strand_id
1 'polypeptide(L)'
;MISRGASLTFSLLAAIALAGCKDKQQPPAPPQQQPPKPIVQQKAEPVVTREQAMASLLALPEVKSWSQDIEKRSRGKAHGAVIEDDPTPRLINGRQYWQLSFVENRADKVHRRESFLVAQTGQQILVEDTASDTVVPLDDWRRSIRRVELKSAD
;
A
#
# COMPACT_ATOMS: atom_id res chain seq x y z
N MET A 1 6.53 -52.34 -15.82
CA MET A 1 5.68 -53.20 -14.98
C MET A 1 4.38 -52.41 -14.80
N ILE A 2 3.38 -52.47 -15.68
CA ILE A 2 2.35 -53.50 -15.95
C ILE A 2 1.55 -53.86 -14.68
N SER A 3 0.30 -53.36 -14.64
CA SER A 3 -0.94 -54.08 -14.26
C SER A 3 -2.08 -53.05 -14.30
N ARG A 4 -3.03 -52.99 -15.18
CA ARG A 4 -4.13 -53.78 -15.73
C ARG A 4 -5.06 -54.38 -14.68
N GLY A 5 -6.35 -53.99 -14.79
CA GLY A 5 -7.54 -54.62 -14.21
C GLY A 5 -8.72 -53.66 -14.43
N ALA A 6 -9.49 -53.74 -15.45
CA ALA A 6 -10.53 -54.66 -15.90
C ALA A 6 -11.87 -54.44 -15.17
N SER A 7 -12.82 -53.85 -15.93
CA SER A 7 -14.24 -54.17 -16.18
C SER A 7 -15.12 -54.75 -15.08
N LEU A 8 -16.31 -54.16 -14.95
CA LEU A 8 -17.55 -54.99 -14.98
C LEU A 8 -18.78 -54.06 -15.23
N THR A 9 -19.42 -54.34 -16.35
CA THR A 9 -20.72 -53.93 -16.83
C THR A 9 -21.86 -54.48 -15.93
N PHE A 10 -22.86 -53.68 -15.70
CA PHE A 10 -24.18 -54.25 -15.37
C PHE A 10 -25.28 -53.42 -16.03
N SER A 11 -25.83 -54.00 -17.08
CA SER A 11 -27.07 -53.61 -17.72
C SER A 11 -28.26 -54.04 -16.86
N LEU A 12 -29.21 -53.15 -16.66
CA LEU A 12 -30.58 -53.60 -16.39
C LEU A 12 -31.59 -52.62 -17.05
N LEU A 13 -32.22 -53.10 -18.06
CA LEU A 13 -33.43 -52.55 -18.67
C LEU A 13 -34.60 -52.66 -17.71
N ALA A 14 -35.36 -51.55 -17.57
CA ALA A 14 -36.78 -51.65 -17.20
C ALA A 14 -37.54 -50.50 -17.89
N ALA A 15 -38.36 -50.89 -18.85
CA ALA A 15 -39.34 -50.07 -19.50
C ALA A 15 -40.61 -50.06 -18.65
N ILE A 16 -41.22 -48.87 -18.42
CA ILE A 16 -42.66 -48.75 -18.07
C ILE A 16 -43.22 -47.37 -18.47
N ALA A 17 -44.12 -47.41 -19.42
CA ALA A 17 -45.44 -46.77 -19.54
C ALA A 17 -45.53 -45.23 -19.48
N LEU A 18 -46.03 -44.75 -20.62
CA LEU A 18 -46.72 -43.48 -20.89
C LEU A 18 -47.90 -43.22 -19.96
N ALA A 19 -47.89 -42.07 -19.30
CA ALA A 19 -49.08 -41.34 -18.88
C ALA A 19 -48.92 -39.87 -19.26
N GLY A 20 -49.64 -39.48 -20.27
CA GLY A 20 -49.66 -38.08 -20.72
C GLY A 20 -50.38 -37.17 -19.70
N CYS A 21 -49.67 -36.20 -19.21
CA CYS A 21 -50.28 -35.02 -18.62
C CYS A 21 -49.95 -33.84 -19.53
N LYS A 22 -50.96 -33.26 -20.09
CA LYS A 22 -50.91 -31.96 -20.82
C LYS A 22 -50.59 -30.88 -19.82
N ASP A 23 -49.35 -30.61 -19.56
CA ASP A 23 -48.96 -29.41 -18.86
C ASP A 23 -49.06 -28.20 -19.79
N LYS A 24 -49.98 -27.31 -19.42
CA LYS A 24 -50.06 -25.98 -20.00
C LYS A 24 -48.72 -25.30 -19.73
N GLN A 25 -47.94 -25.07 -20.77
CA GLN A 25 -46.79 -24.19 -20.70
C GLN A 25 -47.24 -22.83 -20.20
N GLN A 26 -46.93 -22.56 -18.96
CA GLN A 26 -47.01 -21.24 -18.35
C GLN A 26 -45.90 -20.39 -19.00
N PRO A 27 -46.23 -19.21 -19.55
CA PRO A 27 -45.21 -18.34 -20.12
C PRO A 27 -44.11 -18.08 -19.13
N PRO A 28 -42.82 -18.00 -19.55
CA PRO A 28 -41.75 -17.68 -18.65
C PRO A 28 -42.02 -16.36 -17.95
N ALA A 29 -41.96 -16.35 -16.64
CA ALA A 29 -42.08 -15.13 -15.85
C ALA A 29 -40.97 -14.16 -16.28
N PRO A 30 -41.28 -12.85 -16.44
CA PRO A 30 -40.27 -11.86 -16.76
C PRO A 30 -39.14 -11.93 -15.75
N PRO A 31 -37.85 -11.71 -16.15
CA PRO A 31 -36.74 -11.68 -15.23
C PRO A 31 -37.03 -10.67 -14.12
N GLN A 32 -37.15 -11.14 -12.88
CA GLN A 32 -37.24 -10.25 -11.73
C GLN A 32 -35.94 -9.49 -11.65
N GLN A 33 -35.96 -8.22 -12.04
CA GLN A 33 -34.87 -7.29 -11.79
C GLN A 33 -34.66 -7.23 -10.28
N GLN A 34 -33.57 -7.85 -9.81
CA GLN A 34 -33.14 -7.68 -8.41
C GLN A 34 -32.97 -6.19 -8.16
N PRO A 35 -33.53 -5.63 -7.08
CA PRO A 35 -33.29 -4.24 -6.74
C PRO A 35 -31.79 -4.00 -6.66
N PRO A 36 -31.27 -2.88 -7.22
CA PRO A 36 -29.86 -2.57 -7.19
C PRO A 36 -29.40 -2.60 -5.73
N LYS A 37 -28.38 -3.41 -5.45
CA LYS A 37 -27.74 -3.43 -4.13
C LYS A 37 -27.34 -2.00 -3.78
N PRO A 38 -27.62 -1.53 -2.55
CA PRO A 38 -27.19 -0.21 -2.14
C PRO A 38 -25.69 -0.07 -2.41
N ILE A 39 -25.32 0.87 -3.26
CA ILE A 39 -23.91 1.27 -3.43
C ILE A 39 -23.55 1.89 -2.08
N VAL A 40 -22.82 1.14 -1.26
CA VAL A 40 -22.18 1.67 -0.07
C VAL A 40 -21.23 2.73 -0.60
N GLN A 41 -21.60 4.00 -0.49
CA GLN A 41 -20.72 5.12 -0.76
C GLN A 41 -19.56 4.98 0.23
N GLN A 42 -18.46 4.40 -0.22
CA GLN A 42 -17.21 4.46 0.53
C GLN A 42 -16.90 5.95 0.68
N LYS A 43 -16.96 6.44 1.91
CA LYS A 43 -16.55 7.79 2.25
C LYS A 43 -15.13 7.94 1.71
N ALA A 44 -14.95 8.78 0.69
CA ALA A 44 -13.66 9.03 0.11
C ALA A 44 -12.71 9.49 1.23
N GLU A 45 -11.59 8.80 1.41
CA GLU A 45 -10.57 9.25 2.35
C GLU A 45 -10.07 10.63 1.92
N PRO A 46 -9.87 11.55 2.86
CA PRO A 46 -9.36 12.88 2.53
C PRO A 46 -7.98 12.74 1.85
N VAL A 47 -7.82 13.44 0.74
CA VAL A 47 -6.55 13.49 0.01
C VAL A 47 -5.60 14.42 0.76
N VAL A 48 -4.43 13.91 1.13
CA VAL A 48 -3.35 14.66 1.76
C VAL A 48 -2.66 15.51 0.70
N THR A 49 -2.59 16.82 0.90
CA THR A 49 -1.83 17.70 0.01
C THR A 49 -0.33 17.53 0.23
N ARG A 50 0.47 18.00 -0.72
CA ARG A 50 1.94 18.01 -0.60
C ARG A 50 2.40 18.75 0.66
N GLU A 51 1.85 19.91 0.93
CA GLU A 51 2.17 20.75 2.10
C GLU A 51 1.84 20.02 3.41
N GLN A 52 0.72 19.31 3.44
CA GLN A 52 0.34 18.47 4.58
C GLN A 52 1.29 17.29 4.75
N ALA A 53 1.73 16.68 3.63
CA ALA A 53 2.72 15.60 3.66
C ALA A 53 4.07 16.11 4.20
N MET A 54 4.55 17.26 3.73
CA MET A 54 5.78 17.90 4.25
C MET A 54 5.65 18.23 5.73
N ALA A 55 4.53 18.79 6.16
CA ALA A 55 4.26 19.09 7.56
C ALA A 55 4.25 17.83 8.44
N SER A 56 3.70 16.72 7.93
CA SER A 56 3.69 15.43 8.64
C SER A 56 5.10 14.88 8.85
N LEU A 57 5.99 15.03 7.86
CA LEU A 57 7.40 14.64 8.01
C LEU A 57 8.13 15.52 9.01
N LEU A 58 7.94 16.84 8.96
CA LEU A 58 8.53 17.77 9.94
C LEU A 58 8.04 17.52 11.38
N ALA A 59 6.88 16.89 11.53
CA ALA A 59 6.33 16.51 12.82
C ALA A 59 6.95 15.23 13.40
N LEU A 60 7.62 14.40 12.59
CA LEU A 60 8.26 13.16 13.04
C LEU A 60 9.34 13.44 14.10
N PRO A 61 9.41 12.66 15.18
CA PRO A 61 10.41 12.86 16.23
C PRO A 61 11.85 12.72 15.71
N GLU A 62 12.09 11.81 14.75
CA GLU A 62 13.39 11.61 14.12
C GLU A 62 13.83 12.85 13.35
N VAL A 63 12.94 13.41 12.53
CA VAL A 63 13.20 14.61 11.72
C VAL A 63 13.47 15.82 12.60
N LYS A 64 12.70 15.98 13.69
CA LYS A 64 12.93 17.04 14.68
C LYS A 64 14.29 16.90 15.36
N SER A 65 14.64 15.70 15.80
CA SER A 65 15.94 15.42 16.43
C SER A 65 17.08 15.72 15.47
N TRP A 66 17.00 15.26 14.22
CA TRP A 66 18.02 15.54 13.21
C TRP A 66 18.17 17.02 12.91
N SER A 67 17.07 17.77 12.83
CA SER A 67 17.10 19.22 12.61
C SER A 67 17.85 19.92 13.75
N GLN A 68 17.54 19.58 15.00
CA GLN A 68 18.23 20.12 16.18
C GLN A 68 19.73 19.78 16.19
N ASP A 69 20.09 18.55 15.85
CA ASP A 69 21.48 18.11 15.78
C ASP A 69 22.26 18.81 14.66
N ILE A 70 21.63 19.04 13.51
CA ILE A 70 22.24 19.80 12.40
C ILE A 70 22.53 21.23 12.85
N GLU A 71 21.55 21.90 13.44
CA GLU A 71 21.73 23.28 13.92
C GLU A 71 22.81 23.38 15.00
N LYS A 72 22.76 22.48 15.98
CA LYS A 72 23.76 22.43 17.06
C LYS A 72 25.17 22.17 16.54
N ARG A 73 25.38 21.17 15.69
CA ARG A 73 26.70 20.81 15.14
C ARG A 73 27.23 21.87 14.20
N SER A 74 26.36 22.50 13.41
CA SER A 74 26.75 23.56 12.47
C SER A 74 26.87 24.94 13.13
N ARG A 75 26.50 25.09 14.39
CA ARG A 75 26.40 26.37 15.11
C ARG A 75 25.47 27.35 14.37
N GLY A 76 24.32 26.84 13.87
CA GLY A 76 23.33 27.61 13.13
C GLY A 76 23.70 27.89 11.67
N LYS A 77 24.77 27.29 11.12
CA LYS A 77 25.17 27.50 9.71
C LYS A 77 24.47 26.53 8.73
N ALA A 78 23.80 25.52 9.24
CA ALA A 78 23.01 24.58 8.47
C ALA A 78 21.68 24.31 9.17
N HIS A 79 20.65 23.98 8.38
CA HIS A 79 19.31 23.72 8.87
C HIS A 79 18.77 22.44 8.27
N GLY A 80 17.94 21.72 9.03
CA GLY A 80 17.12 20.63 8.51
C GLY A 80 15.95 21.20 7.71
N ALA A 81 15.66 20.59 6.56
CA ALA A 81 14.50 20.94 5.74
C ALA A 81 13.88 19.72 5.10
N VAL A 82 12.59 19.79 4.75
CA VAL A 82 11.93 18.80 3.89
C VAL A 82 11.76 19.44 2.52
N ILE A 83 12.20 18.75 1.49
CA ILE A 83 12.07 19.18 0.09
C ILE A 83 11.29 18.14 -0.70
N GLU A 84 10.69 18.56 -1.82
CA GLU A 84 10.10 17.68 -2.81
C GLU A 84 11.19 17.18 -3.75
N ASP A 85 11.23 15.85 -3.98
CA ASP A 85 12.18 15.24 -4.90
C ASP A 85 11.65 15.22 -6.33
N ASP A 86 10.39 14.85 -6.50
CA ASP A 86 9.68 14.82 -7.78
C ASP A 86 8.24 15.30 -7.56
N PRO A 87 7.75 16.26 -8.38
CA PRO A 87 6.37 16.73 -8.30
C PRO A 87 5.35 15.69 -8.74
N THR A 88 5.80 14.63 -9.47
CA THR A 88 4.94 13.54 -9.91
C THR A 88 4.79 12.50 -8.80
N PRO A 89 3.56 12.23 -8.31
CA PRO A 89 3.37 11.20 -7.30
C PRO A 89 3.80 9.82 -7.79
N ARG A 90 4.49 9.06 -6.94
CA ARG A 90 4.92 7.69 -7.23
C ARG A 90 3.81 6.70 -6.90
N LEU A 91 3.49 5.80 -7.84
CA LEU A 91 2.52 4.75 -7.64
C LEU A 91 3.19 3.49 -7.08
N ILE A 92 2.78 3.05 -5.88
CA ILE A 92 3.26 1.81 -5.25
C ILE A 92 2.05 1.01 -4.77
N ASN A 93 1.90 -0.21 -5.25
CA ASN A 93 0.82 -1.12 -4.90
C ASN A 93 -0.58 -0.48 -5.01
N GLY A 94 -0.80 0.31 -6.08
CA GLY A 94 -2.09 0.98 -6.34
C GLY A 94 -2.35 2.24 -5.52
N ARG A 95 -1.41 2.69 -4.69
CA ARG A 95 -1.50 3.93 -3.91
C ARG A 95 -0.49 4.96 -4.37
N GLN A 96 -0.89 6.22 -4.42
CA GLN A 96 -0.02 7.33 -4.81
C GLN A 96 0.67 7.94 -3.59
N TYR A 97 1.94 8.32 -3.76
CA TYR A 97 2.80 8.86 -2.72
C TYR A 97 3.51 10.12 -3.19
N TRP A 98 3.56 11.13 -2.33
CA TRP A 98 4.46 12.28 -2.47
C TRP A 98 5.89 11.82 -2.23
N GLN A 99 6.83 12.24 -3.09
CA GLN A 99 8.25 11.93 -3.01
C GLN A 99 8.97 13.10 -2.34
N LEU A 100 9.39 12.91 -1.10
CA LEU A 100 9.93 13.96 -0.24
C LEU A 100 11.24 13.50 0.39
N SER A 101 12.17 14.42 0.60
CA SER A 101 13.42 14.13 1.31
C SER A 101 13.65 15.08 2.46
N PHE A 102 14.18 14.53 3.55
CA PHE A 102 14.80 15.34 4.59
C PHE A 102 16.26 15.62 4.22
N VAL A 103 16.62 16.89 4.25
CA VAL A 103 17.94 17.38 3.83
C VAL A 103 18.58 18.25 4.90
N GLU A 104 19.91 18.24 4.92
CA GLU A 104 20.72 19.24 5.58
C GLU A 104 21.04 20.34 4.57
N ASN A 105 20.45 21.50 4.76
CA ASN A 105 20.61 22.67 3.89
C ASN A 105 21.73 23.58 4.44
N ARG A 106 22.80 23.71 3.68
CA ARG A 106 23.94 24.60 3.96
C ARG A 106 24.02 25.71 2.93
N ALA A 107 24.81 26.73 3.20
CA ALA A 107 24.96 27.86 2.30
C ALA A 107 25.49 27.48 0.90
N ASP A 108 26.31 26.44 0.82
CA ASP A 108 27.03 26.00 -0.39
C ASP A 108 26.46 24.73 -1.02
N LYS A 109 25.66 23.96 -0.27
CA LYS A 109 25.12 22.67 -0.75
C LYS A 109 23.94 22.17 0.08
N VAL A 110 23.14 21.32 -0.57
CA VAL A 110 22.10 20.55 0.06
C VAL A 110 22.56 19.08 0.15
N HIS A 111 22.51 18.51 1.35
CA HIS A 111 22.89 17.13 1.58
C HIS A 111 21.64 16.33 1.97
N ARG A 112 21.23 15.37 1.14
CA ARG A 112 20.12 14.46 1.41
C ARG A 112 20.50 13.52 2.55
N ARG A 113 19.59 13.38 3.51
CA ARG A 113 19.74 12.52 4.68
C ARG A 113 18.89 11.27 4.55
N GLU A 114 17.61 11.45 4.22
CA GLU A 114 16.65 10.35 4.13
C GLU A 114 15.55 10.69 3.12
N SER A 115 15.06 9.69 2.41
CA SER A 115 13.97 9.82 1.44
C SER A 115 12.70 9.16 1.97
N PHE A 116 11.59 9.85 1.82
CA PHE A 116 10.28 9.46 2.32
C PHE A 116 9.23 9.47 1.23
N LEU A 117 8.31 8.55 1.33
CA LEU A 117 7.13 8.48 0.49
C LEU A 117 5.90 8.61 1.39
N VAL A 118 5.16 9.70 1.23
CA VAL A 118 3.96 9.99 2.04
C VAL A 118 2.72 9.73 1.20
N ALA A 119 1.87 8.82 1.66
CA ALA A 119 0.66 8.45 0.94
C ALA A 119 -0.29 9.64 0.78
N GLN A 120 -0.86 9.80 -0.42
CA GLN A 120 -1.88 10.81 -0.69
C GLN A 120 -3.22 10.49 -0.03
N THR A 121 -3.46 9.22 0.30
CA THR A 121 -4.64 8.77 1.03
C THR A 121 -4.22 7.88 2.20
N GLY A 122 -4.88 8.05 3.33
CA GLY A 122 -4.46 7.41 4.58
C GLY A 122 -3.24 8.09 5.20
N GLN A 123 -2.63 7.47 6.20
CA GLN A 123 -1.52 8.06 6.97
C GLN A 123 -0.22 7.27 6.83
N GLN A 124 -0.07 6.54 5.72
CA GLN A 124 1.11 5.70 5.52
C GLN A 124 2.31 6.54 5.09
N ILE A 125 3.43 6.33 5.77
CA ILE A 125 4.75 6.84 5.39
C ILE A 125 5.66 5.65 5.16
N LEU A 126 6.34 5.65 4.01
CA LEU A 126 7.39 4.70 3.68
C LEU A 126 8.73 5.44 3.67
N VAL A 127 9.79 4.72 3.96
CA VAL A 127 11.17 5.20 3.87
C VAL A 127 11.87 4.46 2.73
N GLU A 128 12.57 5.18 1.88
CA GLU A 128 13.27 4.63 0.74
C GLU A 128 14.76 4.46 1.07
N ASP A 129 15.23 3.24 1.06
CA ASP A 129 16.66 2.94 1.08
C ASP A 129 17.20 3.03 -0.35
N THR A 130 17.79 4.17 -0.68
CA THR A 130 18.32 4.43 -2.02
C THR A 130 19.53 3.56 -2.37
N ALA A 131 20.19 2.93 -1.38
CA ALA A 131 21.31 2.04 -1.62
C ALA A 131 20.88 0.65 -2.09
N SER A 132 19.73 0.17 -1.59
CA SER A 132 19.16 -1.14 -1.94
C SER A 132 17.96 -1.06 -2.87
N ASP A 133 17.52 0.14 -3.24
CA ASP A 133 16.29 0.40 -4.02
C ASP A 133 15.04 -0.28 -3.39
N THR A 134 14.99 -0.28 -2.08
CA THR A 134 13.86 -0.86 -1.32
C THR A 134 13.08 0.20 -0.57
N VAL A 135 11.78 -0.04 -0.43
CA VAL A 135 10.92 0.80 0.40
C VAL A 135 10.37 0.00 1.56
N VAL A 136 10.43 0.57 2.75
CA VAL A 136 9.97 -0.07 3.97
C VAL A 136 9.01 0.82 4.75
N PRO A 137 8.02 0.28 5.47
CA PRO A 137 7.18 1.07 6.36
C PRO A 137 8.00 1.82 7.40
N LEU A 138 7.57 3.02 7.79
CA LEU A 138 8.23 3.87 8.77
C LEU A 138 8.56 3.13 10.08
N ASP A 139 7.65 2.28 10.57
CA ASP A 139 7.87 1.54 11.80
C ASP A 139 8.93 0.44 11.66
N ASP A 140 9.05 -0.18 10.48
CA ASP A 140 10.10 -1.15 10.19
C ASP A 140 11.46 -0.48 10.13
N TRP A 141 11.54 0.65 9.45
CA TRP A 141 12.72 1.50 9.39
C TRP A 141 13.15 1.95 10.80
N ARG A 142 12.23 2.42 11.64
CA ARG A 142 12.49 2.77 13.05
C ARG A 142 13.10 1.62 13.85
N ARG A 143 12.64 0.40 13.59
CA ARG A 143 13.20 -0.80 14.24
C ARG A 143 14.61 -1.09 13.75
N SER A 144 14.91 -0.83 12.48
CA SER A 144 16.23 -1.06 11.90
C SER A 144 17.28 -0.08 12.46
N ILE A 145 16.99 1.21 12.51
CA ILE A 145 17.92 2.23 13.03
C ILE A 145 18.22 1.99 14.51
N ARG A 146 17.24 1.70 15.34
CA ARG A 146 17.45 1.37 16.76
C ARG A 146 18.35 0.14 16.96
N ARG A 147 18.25 -0.85 16.07
CA ARG A 147 19.12 -2.03 16.13
C ARG A 147 20.57 -1.70 15.79
N VAL A 148 20.80 -0.78 14.86
CA VAL A 148 22.16 -0.31 14.51
C VAL A 148 22.77 0.49 15.65
N GLU A 149 22.00 1.40 16.27
CA GLU A 149 22.44 2.20 17.40
C GLU A 149 22.86 1.34 18.59
N LEU A 150 22.07 0.31 18.94
CA LEU A 150 22.40 -0.64 20.02
C LEU A 150 23.69 -1.41 19.74
N LYS A 151 23.94 -1.83 18.49
CA LYS A 151 25.15 -2.56 18.12
C LYS A 151 26.40 -1.69 18.10
N SER A 152 26.27 -0.39 17.89
CA SER A 152 27.40 0.55 17.88
C SER A 152 27.73 1.11 19.27
N ALA A 153 26.90 0.79 20.29
CA ALA A 153 27.14 1.17 21.69
C ALA A 153 27.87 0.10 22.52
N ASP A 154 28.03 -1.11 22.00
CA ASP A 154 28.82 -2.22 22.55
C ASP A 154 30.25 -2.23 21.97
#